data_eba6399fd603011dfc30ef11c22a4da0
#
_entry.id   eba6399fd603011dfc30ef11c22a4da0
#
_cell.length_a   1.000
_cell.length_b   1.000
_cell.length_c   1.000
_cell.angle_alpha   90.00
_cell.angle_beta   90.00
_cell.angle_gamma   90.00
#
_symmetry.space_group_name_H-M   'P 1'
#
loop_
_entity.id
_entity.type
_entity.pdbx_description
1 polymer ?
#
loop_
_entity_poly.entity_id
_entity_poly.type
_entity_poly.pdbx_seq_one_letter_code
_entity_poly.pdbx_strand_id
1 'polypeptide(L)'
;MIDIEIMQDASEIIHYDSNKLPYAIQERLLSQFTGHKALCHWHPDIECIRIYEGSMNYEINGEQILLRAGDIIIVNSGQLHYGYANGEEDCKFCVELLHPNIFKSNLHIYQESVYPIVHSSSISYWLFHWSDADYQQIVSLVDQIFAARMQHEDSVLCLLNGLFHCLWHCIYQHSTQELQTAGLQKNPDISLQKQMVTYIHEHY
;
A
#
# COMPACT_ATOMS: atom_id res chain seq x y z
N MET A 1 -9.79 -6.96 -19.03
CA MET A 1 -9.91 -7.28 -17.61
C MET A 1 -8.51 -7.43 -17.05
N ILE A 2 -8.28 -6.92 -15.86
CA ILE A 2 -7.01 -7.05 -15.15
C ILE A 2 -7.26 -8.09 -14.06
N ASP A 3 -6.39 -9.08 -13.97
CA ASP A 3 -6.38 -10.04 -12.87
C ASP A 3 -5.07 -9.88 -12.13
N ILE A 4 -5.14 -9.83 -10.81
CA ILE A 4 -3.98 -9.86 -9.92
C ILE A 4 -3.43 -11.29 -9.96
N GLU A 5 -2.14 -11.44 -10.20
CA GLU A 5 -1.50 -12.76 -10.20
C GLU A 5 -1.17 -13.17 -8.78
N ILE A 6 -1.92 -14.11 -8.22
CA ILE A 6 -1.76 -14.57 -6.84
C ILE A 6 -1.34 -16.04 -6.76
N MET A 7 -0.54 -16.37 -5.76
CA MET A 7 -0.17 -17.73 -5.42
C MET A 7 -1.24 -18.39 -4.52
N GLN A 8 -1.08 -19.70 -4.24
CA GLN A 8 -2.02 -20.48 -3.40
C GLN A 8 -2.17 -19.91 -1.98
N ASP A 9 -1.13 -19.27 -1.43
CA ASP A 9 -1.16 -18.62 -0.12
C ASP A 9 -1.72 -17.20 -0.15
N ALA A 10 -2.33 -16.80 -1.27
CA ALA A 10 -2.82 -15.46 -1.57
C ALA A 10 -1.72 -14.39 -1.63
N SER A 11 -0.45 -14.74 -1.72
CA SER A 11 0.60 -13.76 -2.00
C SER A 11 0.54 -13.31 -3.47
N GLU A 12 0.62 -12.00 -3.71
CA GLU A 12 0.67 -11.43 -5.05
C GLU A 12 2.09 -11.50 -5.63
N ILE A 13 2.18 -11.81 -6.92
CA ILE A 13 3.42 -11.74 -7.69
C ILE A 13 3.56 -10.33 -8.26
N ILE A 14 4.44 -9.53 -7.67
CA ILE A 14 4.66 -8.15 -8.09
C ILE A 14 5.65 -8.07 -9.25
N HIS A 15 5.22 -7.43 -10.35
CA HIS A 15 6.08 -7.08 -11.48
C HIS A 15 6.56 -5.64 -11.34
N TYR A 16 7.80 -5.46 -10.88
CA TYR A 16 8.38 -4.13 -10.68
C TYR A 16 8.73 -3.43 -12.00
N ASP A 17 8.57 -2.10 -12.02
CA ASP A 17 8.89 -1.25 -13.17
C ASP A 17 10.41 -1.15 -13.42
N SER A 18 11.23 -1.54 -12.45
CA SER A 18 12.69 -1.54 -12.56
C SER A 18 13.31 -2.74 -11.85
N ASN A 19 14.34 -3.31 -12.47
CA ASN A 19 15.16 -4.35 -11.85
C ASN A 19 16.23 -3.80 -10.88
N LYS A 20 16.42 -2.46 -10.86
CA LYS A 20 17.40 -1.77 -10.01
C LYS A 20 16.78 -1.22 -8.73
N LEU A 21 15.50 -0.86 -8.77
CA LEU A 21 14.73 -0.31 -7.67
C LEU A 21 13.37 -1.02 -7.64
N PRO A 22 13.04 -1.78 -6.57
CA PRO A 22 11.82 -2.59 -6.53
C PRO A 22 10.60 -1.72 -6.19
N TYR A 23 9.99 -1.15 -7.21
CA TYR A 23 8.74 -0.39 -7.17
C TYR A 23 7.86 -0.71 -8.38
N ALA A 24 6.56 -0.48 -8.25
CA ALA A 24 5.61 -0.48 -9.36
C ALA A 24 4.60 0.67 -9.18
N ILE A 25 4.28 1.39 -10.27
CA ILE A 25 3.35 2.53 -10.23
C ILE A 25 2.32 2.38 -11.35
N GLN A 26 1.05 2.27 -10.98
CA GLN A 26 -0.01 1.95 -11.93
C GLN A 26 -1.25 2.81 -11.68
N GLU A 27 -1.84 3.35 -12.77
CA GLU A 27 -3.17 3.94 -12.73
C GLU A 27 -4.21 2.88 -13.09
N ARG A 28 -5.33 2.84 -12.37
CA ARG A 28 -6.37 1.83 -12.50
C ARG A 28 -7.77 2.44 -12.46
N LEU A 29 -8.70 1.72 -13.12
CA LEU A 29 -10.13 1.86 -12.90
C LEU A 29 -10.63 0.57 -12.24
N LEU A 30 -11.50 0.68 -11.27
CA LEU A 30 -12.01 -0.49 -10.56
C LEU A 30 -12.83 -1.40 -11.48
N SER A 31 -13.50 -0.81 -12.48
CA SER A 31 -14.21 -1.55 -13.54
C SER A 31 -13.32 -2.44 -14.42
N GLN A 32 -12.01 -2.26 -14.39
CA GLN A 32 -11.06 -3.13 -15.10
C GLN A 32 -10.91 -4.50 -14.44
N PHE A 33 -11.25 -4.63 -13.16
CA PHE A 33 -11.20 -5.89 -12.43
C PHE A 33 -12.48 -6.70 -12.59
N THR A 34 -12.38 -8.02 -12.61
CA THR A 34 -13.52 -8.93 -12.73
C THR A 34 -14.50 -8.72 -11.57
N GLY A 35 -15.76 -8.40 -11.89
CA GLY A 35 -16.78 -8.10 -10.89
C GLY A 35 -16.54 -6.82 -10.09
N HIS A 36 -15.73 -5.89 -10.62
CA HIS A 36 -15.34 -4.63 -9.98
C HIS A 36 -14.73 -4.86 -8.58
N LYS A 37 -13.90 -5.89 -8.47
CA LYS A 37 -13.29 -6.31 -7.21
C LYS A 37 -11.90 -6.88 -7.47
N ALA A 38 -10.89 -6.39 -6.75
CA ALA A 38 -9.60 -7.06 -6.67
C ALA A 38 -9.71 -8.35 -5.83
N LEU A 39 -8.89 -9.35 -6.13
CA LEU A 39 -8.80 -10.54 -5.29
C LEU A 39 -8.16 -10.17 -3.95
N CYS A 40 -8.60 -10.83 -2.87
CA CYS A 40 -7.96 -10.69 -1.57
C CYS A 40 -6.54 -11.26 -1.64
N HIS A 41 -5.55 -10.43 -1.34
CA HIS A 41 -4.13 -10.78 -1.47
C HIS A 41 -3.29 -10.10 -0.41
N TRP A 42 -2.02 -10.48 -0.36
CA TRP A 42 -0.99 -9.80 0.41
C TRP A 42 0.34 -9.83 -0.33
N HIS A 43 1.22 -8.90 -0.04
CA HIS A 43 2.59 -8.84 -0.55
C HIS A 43 3.53 -8.19 0.48
N PRO A 44 4.85 -8.38 0.35
CA PRO A 44 5.83 -7.76 1.27
C PRO A 44 6.04 -6.27 1.01
N ASP A 45 5.42 -5.71 -0.03
CA ASP A 45 5.54 -4.31 -0.39
C ASP A 45 4.64 -3.44 0.50
N ILE A 46 5.00 -2.18 0.62
CA ILE A 46 4.13 -1.11 1.12
C ILE A 46 3.33 -0.63 -0.08
N GLU A 47 2.01 -0.55 0.05
CA GLU A 47 1.13 -0.10 -1.01
C GLU A 47 0.51 1.24 -0.68
N CYS A 48 0.71 2.23 -1.54
CA CYS A 48 0.04 3.52 -1.46
C CYS A 48 -1.05 3.58 -2.53
N ILE A 49 -2.30 3.81 -2.11
CA ILE A 49 -3.43 4.04 -3.01
C ILE A 49 -3.91 5.46 -2.85
N ARG A 50 -4.02 6.18 -3.96
CA ARG A 50 -4.65 7.48 -4.05
C ARG A 50 -5.89 7.44 -4.92
N ILE A 51 -7.02 7.87 -4.38
CA ILE A 51 -8.28 7.98 -5.12
C ILE A 51 -8.33 9.32 -5.84
N TYR A 52 -8.50 9.28 -7.18
CA TYR A 52 -8.67 10.47 -8.00
C TYR A 52 -10.13 10.82 -8.24
N GLU A 53 -10.97 9.79 -8.54
CA GLU A 53 -12.38 9.97 -8.86
C GLU A 53 -13.20 8.82 -8.28
N GLY A 54 -14.46 9.10 -7.91
CA GLY A 54 -15.38 8.09 -7.37
C GLY A 54 -15.04 7.65 -5.95
N SER A 55 -15.38 6.41 -5.64
CA SER A 55 -15.15 5.80 -4.34
C SER A 55 -15.06 4.29 -4.43
N MET A 56 -14.37 3.65 -3.49
CA MET A 56 -14.38 2.20 -3.33
C MET A 56 -14.37 1.82 -1.85
N ASN A 57 -14.95 0.67 -1.55
CA ASN A 57 -14.70 0.01 -0.29
C ASN A 57 -13.33 -0.67 -0.36
N TYR A 58 -12.56 -0.53 0.69
CA TYR A 58 -11.25 -1.15 0.82
C TYR A 58 -11.21 -1.94 2.12
N GLU A 59 -10.76 -3.18 2.06
CA GLU A 59 -10.72 -4.04 3.24
C GLU A 59 -9.27 -4.40 3.55
N ILE A 60 -8.89 -4.25 4.83
CA ILE A 60 -7.56 -4.60 5.33
C ILE A 60 -7.74 -5.45 6.58
N ASN A 61 -7.27 -6.70 6.55
CA ASN A 61 -7.37 -7.65 7.66
C ASN A 61 -8.80 -7.79 8.24
N GLY A 62 -9.83 -7.66 7.38
CA GLY A 62 -11.25 -7.72 7.78
C GLY A 62 -11.83 -6.39 8.26
N GLU A 63 -11.05 -5.31 8.32
CA GLU A 63 -11.55 -3.96 8.57
C GLU A 63 -11.96 -3.31 7.26
N GLN A 64 -13.21 -2.84 7.18
CA GLN A 64 -13.75 -2.17 6.01
C GLN A 64 -13.59 -0.65 6.11
N ILE A 65 -13.01 -0.06 5.08
CA ILE A 65 -12.74 1.37 4.96
C ILE A 65 -13.38 1.88 3.67
N LEU A 66 -14.13 2.98 3.73
CA LEU A 66 -14.64 3.64 2.54
C LEU A 66 -13.69 4.74 2.10
N LEU A 67 -13.05 4.56 0.95
CA LEU A 67 -12.16 5.53 0.32
C LEU A 67 -12.93 6.37 -0.71
N ARG A 68 -12.72 7.68 -0.71
CA ARG A 68 -13.32 8.66 -1.62
C ARG A 68 -12.26 9.45 -2.38
N ALA A 69 -12.67 10.11 -3.44
CA ALA A 69 -11.81 11.02 -4.18
C ALA A 69 -11.07 12.00 -3.26
N GLY A 70 -9.75 12.04 -3.39
CA GLY A 70 -8.84 12.80 -2.54
C GLY A 70 -8.20 11.99 -1.41
N ASP A 71 -8.79 10.88 -0.97
CA ASP A 71 -8.19 10.06 0.09
C ASP A 71 -6.92 9.34 -0.39
N ILE A 72 -5.97 9.19 0.54
CA ILE A 72 -4.76 8.39 0.37
C ILE A 72 -4.72 7.36 1.49
N ILE A 73 -4.60 6.10 1.13
CA ILE A 73 -4.33 5.03 2.09
C ILE A 73 -2.97 4.40 1.78
N ILE A 74 -2.18 4.16 2.82
CA ILE A 74 -0.91 3.46 2.72
C ILE A 74 -1.02 2.18 3.53
N VAL A 75 -0.99 1.04 2.87
CA VAL A 75 -1.06 -0.29 3.49
C VAL A 75 0.33 -0.75 3.87
N ASN A 76 0.49 -1.20 5.10
CA ASN A 76 1.77 -1.71 5.57
C ASN A 76 2.11 -3.07 4.94
N SER A 77 3.38 -3.42 4.95
CA SER A 77 3.88 -4.69 4.42
C SER A 77 3.15 -5.90 5.01
N GLY A 78 2.79 -6.84 4.14
CA GLY A 78 2.26 -8.14 4.52
C GLY A 78 0.83 -8.16 5.04
N GLN A 79 0.06 -7.09 4.89
CA GLN A 79 -1.35 -7.06 5.28
C GLN A 79 -2.22 -7.73 4.21
N LEU A 80 -3.27 -8.45 4.62
CA LEU A 80 -4.30 -8.94 3.69
C LEU A 80 -5.23 -7.79 3.31
N HIS A 81 -5.38 -7.54 2.00
CA HIS A 81 -6.19 -6.41 1.55
C HIS A 81 -6.82 -6.64 0.17
N TYR A 82 -7.85 -5.86 -0.15
CA TYR A 82 -8.47 -5.78 -1.46
C TYR A 82 -9.46 -4.61 -1.55
N GLY A 83 -9.65 -4.08 -2.77
CA GLY A 83 -10.65 -3.06 -3.07
C GLY A 83 -11.86 -3.62 -3.83
N TYR A 84 -13.06 -3.06 -3.63
CA TYR A 84 -14.27 -3.43 -4.35
C TYR A 84 -15.23 -2.24 -4.49
N ALA A 85 -16.16 -2.36 -5.45
CA ALA A 85 -17.07 -1.29 -5.79
C ALA A 85 -17.93 -0.82 -4.59
N ASN A 86 -18.12 0.49 -4.49
CA ASN A 86 -19.06 1.13 -3.60
C ASN A 86 -20.24 1.68 -4.41
N GLY A 87 -21.16 0.77 -4.82
CA GLY A 87 -22.30 1.12 -5.67
C GLY A 87 -21.97 0.99 -7.17
N GLU A 88 -22.62 1.85 -7.99
CA GLU A 88 -22.53 1.78 -9.45
C GLU A 88 -21.44 2.68 -10.04
N GLU A 89 -20.95 3.65 -9.28
CA GLU A 89 -19.93 4.60 -9.72
C GLU A 89 -18.57 3.92 -9.77
N ASP A 90 -17.83 4.13 -10.88
CA ASP A 90 -16.46 3.61 -11.00
C ASP A 90 -15.49 4.39 -10.11
N CYS A 91 -14.37 3.79 -9.79
CA CYS A 91 -13.32 4.40 -9.00
C CYS A 91 -12.03 4.46 -9.81
N LYS A 92 -11.50 5.67 -9.98
CA LYS A 92 -10.18 5.91 -10.58
C LYS A 92 -9.15 6.12 -9.48
N PHE A 93 -8.08 5.34 -9.50
CA PHE A 93 -7.05 5.39 -8.49
C PHE A 93 -5.65 5.11 -9.04
N CYS A 94 -4.64 5.50 -8.31
CA CYS A 94 -3.26 5.08 -8.51
C CYS A 94 -2.85 4.10 -7.42
N VAL A 95 -2.07 3.10 -7.80
CA VAL A 95 -1.37 2.18 -6.91
C VAL A 95 0.12 2.42 -7.06
N GLU A 96 0.80 2.67 -5.95
CA GLU A 96 2.26 2.78 -5.86
C GLU A 96 2.77 1.73 -4.88
N LEU A 97 3.47 0.74 -5.40
CA LEU A 97 4.10 -0.33 -4.63
C LEU A 97 5.57 0.00 -4.43
N LEU A 98 6.05 -0.14 -3.20
CA LEU A 98 7.46 -0.02 -2.89
C LEU A 98 7.90 -1.13 -1.92
N HIS A 99 8.90 -1.89 -2.32
CA HIS A 99 9.43 -2.94 -1.46
C HIS A 99 10.35 -2.35 -0.39
N PRO A 100 10.21 -2.72 0.91
CA PRO A 100 11.03 -2.16 2.00
C PRO A 100 12.54 -2.33 1.82
N ASN A 101 12.98 -3.22 0.94
CA ASN A 101 14.40 -3.37 0.58
C ASN A 101 15.01 -2.10 -0.04
N ILE A 102 14.20 -1.19 -0.58
CA ILE A 102 14.66 0.14 -1.04
C ILE A 102 15.45 0.87 0.05
N PHE A 103 15.05 0.72 1.29
CA PHE A 103 15.67 1.39 2.44
C PHE A 103 16.93 0.69 2.98
N LYS A 104 17.29 -0.50 2.48
CA LYS A 104 18.44 -1.28 2.96
C LYS A 104 19.80 -0.75 2.52
N SER A 105 19.85 0.29 1.68
CA SER A 105 21.10 0.98 1.32
C SER A 105 21.86 1.50 2.55
N ASN A 106 21.14 1.84 3.63
CA ASN A 106 21.71 2.10 4.94
C ASN A 106 21.06 1.15 5.97
N LEU A 107 21.78 0.08 6.31
CA LEU A 107 21.26 -0.97 7.17
C LEU A 107 20.91 -0.47 8.59
N HIS A 108 21.65 0.50 9.11
CA HIS A 108 21.37 1.07 10.44
C HIS A 108 20.04 1.84 10.45
N ILE A 109 19.81 2.70 9.46
CA ILE A 109 18.53 3.41 9.31
C ILE A 109 17.39 2.41 9.10
N TYR A 110 17.61 1.38 8.27
CA TYR A 110 16.62 0.34 8.05
C TYR A 110 16.21 -0.35 9.35
N GLN A 111 17.18 -0.78 10.15
CA GLN A 111 16.94 -1.50 11.41
C GLN A 111 16.24 -0.63 12.47
N GLU A 112 16.53 0.65 12.52
CA GLU A 112 15.98 1.55 13.55
C GLU A 112 14.65 2.18 13.14
N SER A 113 14.47 2.50 11.84
CA SER A 113 13.36 3.33 11.40
C SER A 113 12.38 2.62 10.46
N VAL A 114 12.76 1.53 9.81
CA VAL A 114 11.91 0.83 8.85
C VAL A 114 11.44 -0.50 9.39
N TYR A 115 12.38 -1.35 9.78
CA TYR A 115 12.10 -2.72 10.22
C TYR A 115 11.04 -2.81 11.34
N PRO A 116 11.08 -1.99 12.41
CA PRO A 116 10.09 -2.07 13.49
C PRO A 116 8.66 -1.73 13.03
N ILE A 117 8.52 -0.86 12.03
CA ILE A 117 7.22 -0.42 11.51
C ILE A 117 6.66 -1.44 10.54
N VAL A 118 7.44 -1.87 9.54
CA VAL A 118 6.96 -2.84 8.55
C VAL A 118 6.66 -4.22 9.14
N HIS A 119 7.24 -4.55 10.30
CA HIS A 119 6.96 -5.80 11.03
C HIS A 119 6.07 -5.58 12.26
N SER A 120 5.50 -4.39 12.41
CA SER A 120 4.57 -4.10 13.51
C SER A 120 3.28 -4.91 13.33
N SER A 121 2.83 -5.55 14.39
CA SER A 121 1.50 -6.17 14.45
C SER A 121 0.39 -5.16 14.79
N SER A 122 0.75 -3.92 15.12
CA SER A 122 -0.20 -2.89 15.56
C SER A 122 -0.54 -1.89 14.47
N ILE A 123 0.27 -1.80 13.41
CA ILE A 123 0.11 -0.84 12.34
C ILE A 123 -0.19 -1.59 11.05
N SER A 124 -1.46 -1.57 10.61
CA SER A 124 -1.89 -2.21 9.36
C SER A 124 -1.89 -1.24 8.19
N TYR A 125 -2.20 0.01 8.41
CA TYR A 125 -2.29 1.05 7.38
C TYR A 125 -2.23 2.45 7.99
N TRP A 126 -2.07 3.46 7.12
CA TRP A 126 -2.23 4.90 7.40
C TRP A 126 -3.24 5.47 6.42
N LEU A 127 -4.21 6.23 6.94
CA LEU A 127 -5.25 6.88 6.14
C LEU A 127 -5.11 8.39 6.26
N PHE A 128 -5.07 9.08 5.12
CA PHE A 128 -4.95 10.52 5.04
C PHE A 128 -6.14 11.09 4.27
N HIS A 129 -6.86 11.99 4.93
CA HIS A 129 -7.96 12.75 4.34
C HIS A 129 -7.50 14.18 4.03
N TRP A 130 -8.13 14.82 3.05
CA TRP A 130 -7.80 16.18 2.63
C TRP A 130 -7.87 17.23 3.77
N SER A 131 -8.58 16.94 4.86
CA SER A 131 -8.70 17.78 6.06
C SER A 131 -7.53 17.65 7.03
N ASP A 132 -6.67 16.64 6.87
CA ASP A 132 -5.59 16.34 7.79
C ASP A 132 -4.44 17.33 7.62
N ALA A 133 -3.77 17.69 8.71
CA ALA A 133 -2.72 18.71 8.71
C ALA A 133 -1.55 18.36 7.78
N ASP A 134 -1.21 17.08 7.70
CA ASP A 134 -0.06 16.58 6.93
C ASP A 134 -0.43 16.14 5.51
N TYR A 135 -1.72 16.21 5.15
CA TYR A 135 -2.22 15.77 3.84
C TYR A 135 -1.47 16.42 2.69
N GLN A 136 -1.22 17.73 2.73
CA GLN A 136 -0.57 18.47 1.65
C GLN A 136 0.85 17.97 1.39
N GLN A 137 1.56 17.56 2.42
CA GLN A 137 2.90 17.00 2.28
C GLN A 137 2.85 15.60 1.65
N ILE A 138 1.96 14.73 2.14
CA ILE A 138 1.79 13.37 1.63
C ILE A 138 1.32 13.39 0.17
N VAL A 139 0.29 14.14 -0.15
CA VAL A 139 -0.24 14.21 -1.52
C VAL A 139 0.79 14.76 -2.51
N SER A 140 1.59 15.75 -2.10
CA SER A 140 2.65 16.29 -2.95
C SER A 140 3.73 15.24 -3.27
N LEU A 141 4.10 14.39 -2.30
CA LEU A 141 5.07 13.32 -2.51
C LEU A 141 4.51 12.22 -3.42
N VAL A 142 3.28 11.76 -3.15
CA VAL A 142 2.58 10.75 -3.97
C VAL A 142 2.43 11.26 -5.41
N ASP A 143 2.02 12.52 -5.63
CA ASP A 143 1.92 13.09 -6.98
C ASP A 143 3.27 13.17 -7.70
N GLN A 144 4.35 13.49 -7.00
CA GLN A 144 5.69 13.53 -7.59
C GLN A 144 6.17 12.13 -7.96
N ILE A 145 5.93 11.12 -7.11
CA ILE A 145 6.24 9.71 -7.39
C ILE A 145 5.46 9.26 -8.63
N PHE A 146 4.16 9.52 -8.67
CA PHE A 146 3.30 9.16 -9.80
C PHE A 146 3.74 9.85 -11.10
N ALA A 147 4.08 11.13 -11.05
CA ALA A 147 4.55 11.88 -12.23
C ALA A 147 5.92 11.38 -12.73
N ALA A 148 6.79 10.92 -11.83
CA ALA A 148 8.12 10.43 -12.19
C ALA A 148 8.06 9.17 -13.09
N ARG A 149 7.00 8.36 -13.01
CA ARG A 149 6.81 7.17 -13.86
C ARG A 149 6.87 7.45 -15.37
N MET A 150 6.52 8.68 -15.77
CA MET A 150 6.51 9.09 -17.18
C MET A 150 7.88 9.51 -17.71
N GLN A 151 8.89 9.55 -16.83
CA GLN A 151 10.25 9.91 -17.17
C GLN A 151 11.05 8.64 -17.51
N HIS A 152 11.81 8.66 -18.60
CA HIS A 152 12.58 7.51 -19.08
C HIS A 152 14.10 7.66 -18.90
N GLU A 153 14.52 8.64 -18.13
CA GLU A 153 15.94 8.90 -17.89
C GLU A 153 16.48 8.07 -16.72
N ASP A 154 17.75 7.68 -16.78
CA ASP A 154 18.40 6.97 -15.66
C ASP A 154 18.38 7.78 -14.35
N SER A 155 18.29 9.12 -14.45
CA SER A 155 18.16 10.03 -13.32
C SER A 155 16.86 9.84 -12.52
N VAL A 156 15.79 9.31 -13.14
CA VAL A 156 14.49 9.11 -12.48
C VAL A 156 14.58 8.14 -11.30
N LEU A 157 15.43 7.13 -11.38
CA LEU A 157 15.59 6.18 -10.27
C LEU A 157 16.20 6.85 -9.03
N CYS A 158 17.10 7.84 -9.23
CA CYS A 158 17.63 8.63 -8.12
C CYS A 158 16.54 9.51 -7.51
N LEU A 159 15.71 10.14 -8.34
CA LEU A 159 14.57 10.94 -7.88
C LEU A 159 13.57 10.10 -7.10
N LEU A 160 13.12 8.97 -7.68
CA LEU A 160 12.19 8.05 -7.02
C LEU A 160 12.72 7.53 -5.69
N ASN A 161 14.00 7.12 -5.64
CA ASN A 161 14.61 6.68 -4.39
C ASN A 161 14.59 7.79 -3.33
N GLY A 162 14.87 9.04 -3.70
CA GLY A 162 14.76 10.18 -2.80
C GLY A 162 13.33 10.43 -2.32
N LEU A 163 12.35 10.41 -3.23
CA LEU A 163 10.93 10.60 -2.93
C LEU A 163 10.40 9.51 -2.00
N PHE A 164 10.76 8.23 -2.21
CA PHE A 164 10.37 7.13 -1.32
C PHE A 164 10.94 7.32 0.08
N HIS A 165 12.17 7.82 0.23
CA HIS A 165 12.72 8.13 1.56
C HIS A 165 12.00 9.31 2.23
N CYS A 166 11.60 10.34 1.46
CA CYS A 166 10.79 11.44 1.97
C CYS A 166 9.39 10.97 2.41
N LEU A 167 8.73 10.13 1.59
CA LEU A 167 7.44 9.54 1.94
C LEU A 167 7.56 8.68 3.20
N TRP A 168 8.58 7.84 3.29
CA TRP A 168 8.84 7.03 4.48
C TRP A 168 9.07 7.89 5.73
N HIS A 169 9.77 9.02 5.62
CA HIS A 169 9.94 9.94 6.74
C HIS A 169 8.59 10.42 7.31
N CYS A 170 7.64 10.78 6.44
CA CYS A 170 6.30 11.16 6.86
C CYS A 170 5.57 10.00 7.55
N ILE A 171 5.60 8.80 6.96
CA ILE A 171 5.02 7.58 7.54
C ILE A 171 5.63 7.29 8.92
N TYR A 172 6.95 7.41 9.06
CA TYR A 172 7.66 7.18 10.31
C TYR A 172 7.19 8.15 11.42
N GLN A 173 7.00 9.43 11.10
CA GLN A 173 6.51 10.42 12.06
C GLN A 173 5.11 10.07 12.57
N HIS A 174 4.19 9.64 11.70
CA HIS A 174 2.86 9.18 12.08
C HIS A 174 2.92 7.90 12.92
N SER A 175 3.73 6.93 12.52
CA SER A 175 3.87 5.65 13.21
C SER A 175 4.41 5.78 14.63
N THR A 176 5.35 6.68 14.87
CA THR A 176 5.90 6.90 16.21
C THR A 176 4.88 7.51 17.17
N GLN A 177 3.96 8.32 16.68
CA GLN A 177 2.84 8.85 17.49
C GLN A 177 1.85 7.73 17.84
N GLU A 178 1.50 6.87 16.86
CA GLU A 178 0.60 5.74 17.07
C GLU A 178 1.18 4.69 18.02
N LEU A 179 2.45 4.32 17.86
CA LEU A 179 3.13 3.37 18.76
C LEU A 179 3.21 3.88 20.21
N GLN A 180 3.31 5.19 20.41
CA GLN A 180 3.26 5.79 21.75
C GLN A 180 1.85 5.74 22.35
N THR A 181 0.81 5.81 21.54
CA THR A 181 -0.60 5.77 21.95
C THR A 181 -1.17 4.36 22.04
N ALA A 182 -0.71 3.44 21.16
CA ALA A 182 -1.25 2.09 20.98
C ALA A 182 -0.76 1.04 21.98
N GLY A 183 -0.05 1.41 23.01
CA GLY A 183 0.58 0.50 24.01
C GLY A 183 -0.29 -0.64 24.57
N LEU A 184 -1.50 -0.93 24.04
CA LEU A 184 -2.48 -1.85 24.64
C LEU A 184 -3.39 -2.64 23.67
N GLN A 185 -3.31 -2.52 22.34
CA GLN A 185 -4.18 -3.32 21.48
C GLN A 185 -3.39 -4.36 20.68
N LYS A 186 -3.66 -5.65 20.96
CA LYS A 186 -3.21 -6.77 20.11
C LYS A 186 -4.07 -6.80 18.85
N ASN A 187 -3.45 -6.66 17.67
CA ASN A 187 -4.09 -6.94 16.40
C ASN A 187 -4.53 -8.41 16.30
N PRO A 188 -5.63 -8.73 15.60
CA PRO A 188 -6.00 -10.10 15.30
C PRO A 188 -4.83 -10.82 14.62
N ASP A 189 -4.73 -12.13 14.84
CA ASP A 189 -3.64 -12.96 14.33
C ASP A 189 -3.69 -13.04 12.80
N ILE A 190 -2.92 -12.16 12.14
CA ILE A 190 -2.78 -12.10 10.67
C ILE A 190 -2.29 -13.45 10.11
N SER A 191 -1.48 -14.19 10.88
CA SER A 191 -1.03 -15.54 10.51
C SER A 191 -2.22 -16.49 10.35
N LEU A 192 -3.19 -16.43 11.26
CA LEU A 192 -4.41 -17.24 11.18
C LEU A 192 -5.26 -16.85 9.97
N GLN A 193 -5.41 -15.55 9.70
CA GLN A 193 -6.16 -15.08 8.53
C GLN A 193 -5.54 -15.57 7.21
N LYS A 194 -4.22 -15.50 7.07
CA LYS A 194 -3.50 -16.04 5.91
C LYS A 194 -3.70 -17.55 5.77
N GLN A 195 -3.61 -18.31 6.87
CA GLN A 195 -3.90 -19.75 6.87
C GLN A 195 -5.33 -20.06 6.45
N MET A 196 -6.31 -19.28 6.89
CA MET A 196 -7.71 -19.43 6.47
C MET A 196 -7.88 -19.18 4.97
N VAL A 197 -7.24 -18.13 4.41
CA VAL A 197 -7.29 -17.84 2.96
C VAL A 197 -6.65 -18.99 2.19
N THR A 198 -5.47 -19.46 2.58
CA THR A 198 -4.83 -20.63 1.98
C THR A 198 -5.73 -21.86 2.01
N TYR A 199 -6.34 -22.16 3.16
CA TYR A 199 -7.25 -23.30 3.31
C TYR A 199 -8.47 -23.21 2.37
N ILE A 200 -9.06 -22.03 2.22
CA ILE A 200 -10.18 -21.80 1.31
C ILE A 200 -9.75 -22.07 -0.14
N HIS A 201 -8.60 -21.54 -0.56
CA HIS A 201 -8.09 -21.75 -1.92
C HIS A 201 -7.72 -23.20 -2.24
N GLU A 202 -7.34 -24.00 -1.24
CA GLU A 202 -6.99 -25.41 -1.42
C GLU A 202 -8.22 -26.33 -1.45
N HIS A 203 -9.37 -25.90 -0.91
CA HIS A 203 -10.51 -26.77 -0.68
C HIS A 203 -11.79 -26.34 -1.40
N TYR A 204 -11.82 -25.17 -2.03
CA TYR A 204 -12.96 -24.62 -2.75
C TYR A 204 -12.55 -23.99 -4.09
#